data_2003b168f77d8c87024db3ef05b8073f
#
_entry.id   2003b168f77d8c87024db3ef05b8073f
#
_cell.length_a   1.000
_cell.length_b   1.000
_cell.length_c   1.000
_cell.angle_alpha   90.00
_cell.angle_beta   90.00
_cell.angle_gamma   90.00
#
_symmetry.space_group_name_H-M   'P 1'
#
loop_
_entity.id
_entity.type
_entity.pdbx_description
1 polymer ?
#
loop_
_entity_poly.entity_id
_entity_poly.type
_entity_poly.pdbx_seq_one_letter_code
_entity_poly.pdbx_strand_id
1 'polypeptide(L)'
;MIRWHPGHMSAPHYYDTDRLCVVLSGTWYVASGADFAPEETVPVPSGSFVRRIAKSAHYDGVRKGAAEPAIIAITGMGPTRAHLIDPSKPGWRHV
;
A
#
# COMPACT_ATOMS: atom_id res chain seq x y z
N MET A 1 -0.96 12.21 -1.09
CA MET A 1 -1.84 11.44 -2.00
C MET A 1 -0.98 10.56 -2.89
N ILE A 2 -1.39 9.33 -3.09
CA ILE A 2 -0.67 8.38 -3.95
C ILE A 2 -1.60 7.81 -5.00
N ARG A 3 -1.06 7.52 -6.18
CA ARG A 3 -1.78 6.88 -7.28
C ARG A 3 -1.05 5.61 -7.68
N TRP A 4 -1.74 4.48 -7.59
CA TRP A 4 -1.21 3.19 -8.02
C TRP A 4 -1.83 2.78 -9.33
N HIS A 5 -1.00 2.53 -10.33
CA HIS A 5 -1.45 1.98 -11.62
C HIS A 5 -1.63 0.46 -11.53
N PRO A 6 -2.53 -0.11 -12.34
CA PRO A 6 -2.68 -1.57 -12.39
C PRO A 6 -1.35 -2.27 -12.66
N GLY A 7 -1.07 -3.33 -11.90
CA GLY A 7 0.16 -4.10 -12.01
C GLY A 7 1.33 -3.58 -11.19
N HIS A 8 1.15 -2.54 -10.38
CA HIS A 8 2.21 -1.99 -9.52
C HIS A 8 1.83 -2.15 -8.06
N MET A 9 2.76 -2.62 -7.25
CA MET A 9 2.61 -2.72 -5.80
C MET A 9 3.87 -2.29 -5.09
N SER A 10 3.72 -1.75 -3.87
CA SER A 10 4.85 -1.46 -3.01
C SER A 10 5.49 -2.76 -2.52
N ALA A 11 6.79 -2.71 -2.28
CA ALA A 11 7.47 -3.79 -1.55
C ALA A 11 7.07 -3.75 -0.08
N PRO A 12 7.15 -4.86 0.65
CA PRO A 12 6.88 -4.85 2.10
C PRO A 12 7.72 -3.80 2.82
N HIS A 13 7.05 -3.00 3.64
CA HIS A 13 7.68 -1.88 4.36
C HIS A 13 6.86 -1.54 5.60
N TYR A 14 7.40 -0.66 6.45
CA TYR A 14 6.70 -0.15 7.61
C TYR A 14 7.03 1.33 7.83
N TYR A 15 6.17 2.01 8.59
CA TYR A 15 6.38 3.40 9.01
C TYR A 15 6.60 3.48 10.51
N ASP A 16 7.23 4.56 10.97
CA ASP A 16 7.48 4.80 12.39
C ASP A 16 6.24 5.28 13.13
N THR A 17 5.23 5.80 12.41
CA THR A 17 3.99 6.31 12.98
C THR A 17 2.78 5.70 12.26
N ASP A 18 1.62 5.73 12.94
CA ASP A 18 0.37 5.29 12.34
C ASP A 18 0.00 6.16 11.13
N ARG A 19 -0.67 5.56 10.17
CA ARG A 19 -1.20 6.22 8.98
C ARG A 19 -2.67 5.92 8.83
N LEU A 20 -3.44 6.93 8.41
CA LEU A 20 -4.82 6.77 8.00
C LEU A 20 -4.90 6.96 6.49
N CYS A 21 -5.42 5.95 5.81
CA CYS A 21 -5.51 5.94 4.36
C CYS A 21 -6.97 5.90 3.93
N VAL A 22 -7.36 6.76 2.99
CA VAL A 22 -8.73 6.79 2.44
C VAL A 22 -8.64 6.53 0.95
N VAL A 23 -9.43 5.57 0.44
CA VAL A 23 -9.49 5.26 -0.98
C VAL A 23 -10.45 6.24 -1.65
N LEU A 24 -9.90 7.12 -2.49
CA LEU A 24 -10.68 8.16 -3.19
C LEU A 24 -11.31 7.63 -4.46
N SER A 25 -10.60 6.77 -5.20
CA SER A 25 -11.14 6.15 -6.42
C SER A 25 -10.43 4.83 -6.70
N GLY A 26 -11.07 3.96 -7.48
CA GLY A 26 -10.55 2.65 -7.82
C GLY A 26 -10.67 1.65 -6.67
N THR A 27 -9.94 0.55 -6.78
CA THR A 27 -9.86 -0.48 -5.75
C THR A 27 -8.40 -0.64 -5.34
N TRP A 28 -8.15 -0.47 -4.05
CA TRP A 28 -6.81 -0.57 -3.48
C TRP A 28 -6.64 -1.96 -2.86
N TYR A 29 -5.58 -2.66 -3.23
CA TYR A 29 -5.29 -4.00 -2.73
C TYR A 29 -4.22 -3.91 -1.65
N VAL A 30 -4.51 -4.44 -0.47
CA VAL A 30 -3.67 -4.30 0.72
C VAL A 30 -3.41 -5.65 1.38
N ALA A 31 -2.25 -5.76 2.00
CA ALA A 31 -1.89 -6.92 2.82
C ALA A 31 -0.95 -6.50 3.94
N SER A 32 -0.95 -7.30 5.01
CA SER A 32 -0.03 -7.14 6.13
C SER A 32 1.00 -8.26 6.11
N GLY A 33 2.19 -7.97 6.68
CA GLY A 33 3.27 -8.93 6.77
C GLY A 33 4.46 -8.58 5.91
N ALA A 34 5.54 -9.34 6.11
CA ALA A 34 6.81 -9.12 5.42
C ALA A 34 6.96 -9.95 4.15
N ASP A 35 6.11 -10.95 3.96
CA ASP A 35 6.18 -11.85 2.81
C ASP A 35 5.33 -11.28 1.66
N PHE A 36 5.99 -11.00 0.55
CA PHE A 36 5.32 -10.41 -0.61
C PHE A 36 4.53 -11.48 -1.37
N ALA A 37 3.20 -11.43 -1.22
CA ALA A 37 2.28 -12.37 -1.89
C ALA A 37 1.10 -11.58 -2.46
N PRO A 38 1.26 -10.99 -3.67
CA PRO A 38 0.23 -10.15 -4.29
C PRO A 38 -1.15 -10.81 -4.41
N GLU A 39 -1.18 -12.13 -4.58
CA GLU A 39 -2.43 -12.90 -4.69
C GLU A 39 -3.21 -12.97 -3.38
N GLU A 40 -2.58 -12.67 -2.25
CA GLU A 40 -3.21 -12.68 -0.94
C GLU A 40 -3.71 -11.30 -0.50
N THR A 41 -3.54 -10.29 -1.34
CA THR A 41 -4.02 -8.95 -1.01
C THR A 41 -5.55 -8.89 -1.00
N VAL A 42 -6.09 -8.04 -0.11
CA VAL A 42 -7.53 -7.85 0.06
C VAL A 42 -7.95 -6.59 -0.68
N PRO A 43 -9.02 -6.63 -1.51
CA PRO A 43 -9.52 -5.45 -2.19
C PRO A 43 -10.24 -4.50 -1.22
N VAL A 44 -9.89 -3.21 -1.31
CA VAL A 44 -10.52 -2.14 -0.52
C VAL A 44 -11.14 -1.16 -1.51
N PRO A 45 -12.48 -1.07 -1.55
CA PRO A 45 -13.16 -0.21 -2.53
C PRO A 45 -13.07 1.27 -2.16
N SER A 46 -13.39 2.14 -3.13
CA SER A 46 -13.46 3.57 -2.89
C SER A 46 -14.48 3.90 -1.79
N GLY A 47 -14.19 4.96 -1.02
CA GLY A 47 -15.00 5.34 0.13
C GLY A 47 -14.60 4.65 1.43
N SER A 48 -13.74 3.64 1.37
CA SER A 48 -13.23 2.94 2.55
C SER A 48 -11.98 3.60 3.08
N PHE A 49 -11.66 3.32 4.34
CA PHE A 49 -10.39 3.76 4.93
C PHE A 49 -9.67 2.59 5.58
N VAL A 50 -8.33 2.71 5.67
CA VAL A 50 -7.46 1.70 6.27
C VAL A 50 -6.51 2.41 7.23
N ARG A 51 -6.41 1.89 8.45
CA ARG A 51 -5.41 2.35 9.41
C ARG A 51 -4.18 1.46 9.29
N ARG A 52 -3.04 2.07 9.02
CA ARG A 52 -1.74 1.39 9.02
C ARG A 52 -1.07 1.62 10.36
N ILE A 53 -0.87 0.53 11.10
CA ILE A 53 -0.28 0.58 12.44
C ILE A 53 1.22 0.84 12.34
N ALA A 54 1.74 1.71 13.21
CA ALA A 54 3.17 2.00 13.30
C ALA A 54 3.99 0.71 13.44
N LYS A 55 5.10 0.65 12.71
CA LYS A 55 6.08 -0.45 12.75
C LYS A 55 5.55 -1.83 12.34
N SER A 56 4.35 -1.90 11.80
CA SER A 56 3.79 -3.13 11.25
C SER A 56 4.09 -3.20 9.75
N ALA A 57 4.71 -4.29 9.31
CA ALA A 57 5.02 -4.50 7.91
C ALA A 57 3.75 -4.65 7.08
N HIS A 58 3.73 -4.04 5.92
CA HIS A 58 2.60 -4.12 4.99
C HIS A 58 3.07 -3.84 3.55
N TYR A 59 2.21 -4.14 2.61
CA TYR A 59 2.39 -3.77 1.21
C TYR A 59 1.03 -3.57 0.57
N ASP A 60 1.00 -2.81 -0.53
CA ASP A 60 -0.24 -2.40 -1.17
C ASP A 60 -0.01 -1.96 -2.61
N GLY A 61 -1.09 -1.83 -3.36
CA GLY A 61 -1.04 -1.37 -4.73
C GLY A 61 -2.30 -1.79 -5.49
N VAL A 62 -2.14 -2.06 -6.78
CA VAL A 62 -3.23 -2.48 -7.65
C VAL A 62 -2.81 -3.70 -8.45
N ARG A 63 -3.67 -4.73 -8.47
CA ARG A 63 -3.39 -5.97 -9.18
C ARG A 63 -3.31 -5.77 -10.68
N LYS A 64 -2.53 -6.62 -11.34
CA LYS A 64 -2.53 -6.72 -12.79
C LYS A 64 -3.93 -7.10 -13.29
N GLY A 65 -4.39 -6.42 -14.34
CA GLY A 65 -5.71 -6.68 -14.91
C GLY A 65 -6.84 -5.86 -14.32
N ALA A 66 -6.59 -5.04 -13.29
CA ALA A 66 -7.58 -4.11 -12.78
C ALA A 66 -7.96 -3.09 -13.86
N ALA A 67 -9.22 -2.65 -13.85
CA ALA A 67 -9.74 -1.76 -14.90
C ALA A 67 -9.22 -0.32 -14.78
N GLU A 68 -8.84 0.12 -13.57
CA GLU A 68 -8.46 1.50 -13.33
C GLU A 68 -7.41 1.61 -12.20
N PRO A 69 -6.67 2.72 -12.14
CA PRO A 69 -5.75 2.97 -11.03
C PRO A 69 -6.51 3.25 -9.74
N ALA A 70 -5.82 3.12 -8.61
CA ALA A 70 -6.35 3.50 -7.30
C ALA A 70 -5.67 4.79 -6.85
N ILE A 71 -6.46 5.71 -6.29
CA ILE A 71 -5.98 6.96 -5.71
C ILE A 71 -6.30 6.94 -4.22
N ILE A 72 -5.27 7.12 -3.40
CA ILE A 72 -5.36 7.03 -1.95
C ILE A 72 -4.84 8.31 -1.32
N ALA A 73 -5.61 8.88 -0.39
CA ALA A 73 -5.15 9.97 0.47
C ALA A 73 -4.59 9.37 1.75
N ILE A 74 -3.35 9.74 2.08
CA ILE A 74 -2.66 9.20 3.25
C ILE A 74 -2.33 10.35 4.20
N THR A 75 -2.73 10.22 5.46
CA THR A 75 -2.42 11.19 6.51
C THR A 75 -1.72 10.49 7.68
N GLY A 76 -0.89 11.25 8.39
CA GLY A 76 -0.16 10.74 9.56
C GLY A 76 0.69 11.83 10.17
N MET A 77 1.29 11.52 11.32
CA MET A 77 2.24 12.42 11.96
C MET A 77 3.58 12.39 11.23
N GLY A 78 4.19 13.55 11.07
CA GLY A 78 5.55 13.65 10.53
C GLY A 78 6.62 13.50 11.61
N PRO A 79 7.90 13.29 11.22
CA PRO A 79 8.36 13.12 9.84
C PRO A 79 7.93 11.79 9.25
N THR A 80 7.71 11.77 7.93
CA THR A 80 7.34 10.56 7.22
C THR A 80 8.59 9.80 6.81
N ARG A 81 8.72 8.56 7.26
CA ARG A 81 9.85 7.70 6.90
C ARG A 81 9.38 6.26 6.72
N ALA A 82 9.55 5.77 5.49
CA ALA A 82 9.25 4.38 5.17
C ALA A 82 10.52 3.54 5.31
N HIS A 83 10.39 2.34 5.85
CA HIS A 83 11.50 1.39 6.00
C HIS A 83 11.15 0.13 5.21
N LEU A 84 11.97 -0.21 4.23
CA LEU A 84 11.80 -1.44 3.46
C LEU A 84 12.23 -2.64 4.28
N ILE A 85 11.45 -3.71 4.21
CA ILE A 85 11.83 -4.99 4.85
C ILE A 85 13.08 -5.55 4.18
N ASP A 86 13.17 -5.44 2.84
CA ASP A 86 14.36 -5.82 2.10
C ASP A 86 14.89 -4.60 1.33
N PRO A 87 15.81 -3.81 1.94
CA PRO A 87 16.32 -2.60 1.31
C PRO A 87 17.20 -2.86 0.09
N SER A 88 17.55 -4.11 -0.19
CA SER A 88 18.32 -4.45 -1.40
C SER A 88 17.42 -4.48 -2.65
N LYS A 89 16.12 -4.40 -2.50
CA LYS A 89 15.14 -4.42 -3.60
C LYS A 89 14.42 -3.09 -3.73
N PRO A 90 13.89 -2.77 -4.94
CA PRO A 90 13.13 -1.54 -5.12
C PRO A 90 11.93 -1.44 -4.18
N GLY A 91 11.51 -0.21 -3.89
CA GLY A 91 10.37 0.06 -3.03
C GLY A 91 9.00 -0.26 -3.66
N TRP A 92 8.98 -0.60 -4.93
CA TRP A 92 7.76 -1.03 -5.63
C TRP A 92 8.11 -2.10 -6.67
N ARG A 93 7.10 -2.87 -7.07
CA ARG A 93 7.27 -3.99 -7.99
C ARG A 93 6.11 -4.09 -8.97
N HIS A 94 6.40 -4.66 -10.14
CA HIS A 94 5.36 -5.13 -11.06
C HIS A 94 4.78 -6.45 -10.54
N VAL A 95 3.49 -6.60 -10.68
CA VAL A 95 2.77 -7.80 -10.25
C VAL A 95 1.85 -8.32 -11.34
#